data_e4736d198a0d7943b48981708ab90c7b
#
_entry.id   e4736d198a0d7943b48981708ab90c7b
#
_cell.length_a   1.000
_cell.length_b   1.000
_cell.length_c   1.000
_cell.angle_alpha   90.00
_cell.angle_beta   90.00
_cell.angle_gamma   90.00
#
_symmetry.space_group_name_H-M   'P 1'
#
loop_
_entity.id
_entity.type
_entity.pdbx_description
1 polymer ?
#
loop_
_entity_poly.entity_id
_entity_poly.type
_entity_poly.pdbx_seq_one_letter_code
_entity_poly.pdbx_strand_id
1 'polypeptide(L)'
;EARKAKDSAIIAENDGKVLFGKEVRGKQRVTIESDNGETSSYLIPKGKHINFNQGEKIKKGEYLLDGQPLPHDILRILGIEELTEYFVNQVQEVYRLQGVIINDKHIEVILRQMLKKIEIKSSGDTNLLPGEIIDRIKFNEINEKVKSEGKALAVGERVLMGITKASLQTESFISAASFQETTRVLTDAAIKGKIDKLSGLKENVIVGRLVPAGTGSVKSLWNKKAVVDDENFLSQQEKIEPSKDQINQ
;
A
#
# COMPACT_ATOMS: atom_id res chain seq x y z
N GLU A 1 -5.52 8.47 -11.71
CA GLU A 1 -4.75 7.30 -12.15
C GLU A 1 -3.27 7.68 -12.27
N ALA A 2 -2.37 6.97 -11.57
CA ALA A 2 -0.93 7.25 -11.62
C ALA A 2 -0.34 6.74 -12.94
N ARG A 3 -0.51 7.49 -14.02
CA ARG A 3 0.03 7.17 -15.35
C ARG A 3 1.34 7.92 -15.60
N LYS A 4 2.21 7.32 -16.38
CA LYS A 4 3.43 7.97 -16.83
C LYS A 4 3.09 9.08 -17.83
N ALA A 5 3.48 10.31 -17.51
CA ALA A 5 3.34 11.44 -18.44
C ALA A 5 4.25 11.26 -19.65
N LYS A 6 3.86 11.81 -20.82
CA LYS A 6 4.70 11.81 -22.02
C LYS A 6 6.02 12.55 -21.77
N ASP A 7 5.95 13.65 -21.03
CA ASP A 7 7.08 14.49 -20.64
C ASP A 7 7.37 14.32 -19.15
N SER A 8 7.82 13.11 -18.76
CA SER A 8 8.19 12.84 -17.37
C SER A 8 9.52 13.49 -17.03
N ALA A 9 9.56 14.17 -15.89
CA ALA A 9 10.81 14.60 -15.26
C ALA A 9 11.63 13.37 -14.84
N ILE A 10 12.94 13.54 -14.78
CA ILE A 10 13.86 12.56 -14.19
C ILE A 10 14.39 13.15 -12.90
N ILE A 11 14.28 12.40 -11.83
CA ILE A 11 14.72 12.78 -10.49
C ILE A 11 16.02 12.06 -10.17
N ALA A 12 16.96 12.75 -9.52
CA ALA A 12 18.21 12.16 -9.07
C ALA A 12 17.97 11.14 -7.93
N GLU A 13 18.47 9.92 -8.10
CA GLU A 13 18.33 8.86 -7.07
C GLU A 13 19.34 9.01 -5.94
N ASN A 14 20.54 9.51 -6.24
CA ASN A 14 21.64 9.65 -5.29
C ASN A 14 22.23 11.07 -5.34
N ASP A 15 22.85 11.46 -4.24
CA ASP A 15 23.71 12.66 -4.20
C ASP A 15 24.98 12.41 -5.00
N GLY A 16 25.45 13.39 -5.74
CA GLY A 16 26.69 13.20 -6.49
C GLY A 16 27.02 14.30 -7.48
N LYS A 17 28.05 14.05 -8.31
CA LYS A 17 28.44 14.93 -9.42
C LYS A 17 27.85 14.43 -10.73
N VAL A 18 27.36 15.37 -11.53
CA VAL A 18 26.81 15.09 -12.86
C VAL A 18 27.94 14.99 -13.88
N LEU A 19 28.00 13.87 -14.59
CA LEU A 19 28.93 13.62 -15.69
C LEU A 19 28.16 13.32 -16.96
N PHE A 20 28.50 14.02 -18.03
CA PHE A 20 27.93 13.74 -19.36
C PHE A 20 28.76 12.67 -20.07
N GLY A 21 28.11 11.54 -20.37
CA GLY A 21 28.72 10.46 -21.12
C GLY A 21 28.44 10.54 -22.61
N LYS A 22 28.98 9.54 -23.36
CA LYS A 22 28.78 9.44 -24.80
C LYS A 22 27.32 9.22 -25.17
N GLU A 23 26.91 9.80 -26.28
CA GLU A 23 25.57 9.58 -26.84
C GLU A 23 25.34 8.12 -27.21
N VAL A 24 24.19 7.57 -26.86
CA VAL A 24 23.77 6.22 -27.20
C VAL A 24 22.38 6.26 -27.85
N ARG A 25 22.32 5.86 -29.13
CA ARG A 25 21.05 5.79 -29.90
C ARG A 25 20.23 7.08 -29.88
N GLY A 26 20.90 8.25 -30.06
CA GLY A 26 20.22 9.55 -30.06
C GLY A 26 19.77 10.05 -28.71
N LYS A 27 20.23 9.44 -27.63
CA LYS A 27 20.01 9.87 -26.23
C LYS A 27 21.35 10.22 -25.60
N GLN A 28 21.39 11.28 -24.83
CA GLN A 28 22.57 11.65 -24.05
C GLN A 28 22.59 10.84 -22.75
N ARG A 29 23.70 10.22 -22.44
CA ARG A 29 23.90 9.53 -21.16
C ARG A 29 24.36 10.57 -20.15
N VAL A 30 23.63 10.66 -19.07
CA VAL A 30 23.99 11.45 -17.89
C VAL A 30 24.26 10.47 -16.76
N THR A 31 25.41 10.55 -16.14
CA THR A 31 25.79 9.69 -15.02
C THR A 31 25.98 10.55 -13.78
N ILE A 32 25.41 10.14 -12.68
CA ILE A 32 25.64 10.75 -11.37
C ILE A 32 26.60 9.84 -10.63
N GLU A 33 27.74 10.38 -10.26
CA GLU A 33 28.75 9.70 -9.47
C GLU A 33 28.63 10.19 -8.01
N SER A 34 28.21 9.28 -7.13
CA SER A 34 28.11 9.55 -5.70
C SER A 34 29.48 9.51 -5.03
N ASP A 35 29.64 10.27 -3.95
CA ASP A 35 30.88 10.25 -3.13
C ASP A 35 31.15 8.83 -2.56
N ASN A 36 30.17 7.94 -2.52
CA ASN A 36 30.27 6.55 -2.09
C ASN A 36 30.69 5.57 -3.23
N GLY A 37 30.95 6.05 -4.44
CA GLY A 37 31.31 5.23 -5.60
C GLY A 37 30.13 4.57 -6.32
N GLU A 38 28.90 4.81 -5.90
CA GLU A 38 27.73 4.36 -6.64
C GLU A 38 27.49 5.27 -7.84
N THR A 39 27.24 4.67 -9.01
CA THR A 39 26.98 5.39 -10.25
C THR A 39 25.58 5.11 -10.77
N SER A 40 24.76 6.15 -10.88
CA SER A 40 23.43 6.06 -11.50
C SER A 40 23.48 6.66 -12.90
N SER A 41 23.04 5.92 -13.94
CA SER A 41 23.08 6.40 -15.32
C SER A 41 21.69 6.56 -15.92
N TYR A 42 21.42 7.74 -16.47
CA TYR A 42 20.14 8.13 -17.08
C TYR A 42 20.33 8.38 -18.58
N LEU A 43 19.34 7.99 -19.39
CA LEU A 43 19.33 8.22 -20.83
C LEU A 43 18.31 9.31 -21.17
N ILE A 44 18.77 10.51 -21.44
CA ILE A 44 17.95 11.68 -21.73
C ILE A 44 17.78 11.85 -23.23
N PRO A 45 16.55 11.96 -23.78
CA PRO A 45 16.32 12.23 -25.20
C PRO A 45 16.93 13.59 -25.62
N LYS A 46 17.47 13.67 -26.85
CA LYS A 46 17.91 14.94 -27.43
C LYS A 46 16.75 15.95 -27.49
N GLY A 47 17.05 17.21 -27.19
CA GLY A 47 16.08 18.31 -27.24
C GLY A 47 15.35 18.59 -25.94
N LYS A 48 15.63 17.85 -24.88
CA LYS A 48 15.19 18.19 -23.53
C LYS A 48 16.21 19.06 -22.81
N HIS A 49 15.75 20.07 -22.06
CA HIS A 49 16.63 20.95 -21.29
C HIS A 49 17.10 20.20 -20.03
N ILE A 50 18.41 20.20 -19.83
CA ILE A 50 19.04 19.63 -18.63
C ILE A 50 19.39 20.79 -17.71
N ASN A 51 18.97 20.70 -16.45
CA ASN A 51 19.07 21.81 -15.48
C ASN A 51 20.46 21.96 -14.86
N PHE A 52 21.40 21.05 -15.15
CA PHE A 52 22.72 20.98 -14.55
C PHE A 52 23.82 20.99 -15.57
N ASN A 53 24.97 21.55 -15.19
CA ASN A 53 26.19 21.56 -15.97
C ASN A 53 27.10 20.37 -15.61
N GLN A 54 28.06 20.09 -16.49
CA GLN A 54 29.04 19.03 -16.22
C GLN A 54 29.88 19.35 -14.97
N GLY A 55 29.94 18.39 -14.05
CA GLY A 55 30.71 18.51 -12.80
C GLY A 55 29.97 19.21 -11.66
N GLU A 56 28.72 19.63 -11.87
CA GLU A 56 27.89 20.24 -10.84
C GLU A 56 27.43 19.17 -9.83
N LYS A 57 27.34 19.55 -8.55
CA LYS A 57 26.82 18.67 -7.49
C LYS A 57 25.30 18.75 -7.45
N ILE A 58 24.69 17.60 -7.42
CA ILE A 58 23.24 17.41 -7.31
C ILE A 58 22.89 16.68 -6.03
N LYS A 59 21.76 17.00 -5.43
CA LYS A 59 21.21 16.31 -4.28
C LYS A 59 20.15 15.31 -4.72
N LYS A 60 19.98 14.27 -3.93
CA LYS A 60 18.89 13.31 -4.07
C LYS A 60 17.54 14.04 -4.10
N GLY A 61 16.74 13.75 -5.12
CA GLY A 61 15.42 14.37 -5.29
C GLY A 61 15.40 15.60 -6.18
N GLU A 62 16.54 16.14 -6.61
CA GLU A 62 16.57 17.23 -7.57
C GLU A 62 16.23 16.77 -8.99
N TYR A 63 15.60 17.67 -9.76
CA TYR A 63 15.13 17.37 -11.10
C TYR A 63 16.25 17.53 -12.13
N LEU A 64 16.69 16.42 -12.71
CA LEU A 64 17.66 16.41 -13.82
C LEU A 64 17.06 16.99 -15.10
N LEU A 65 15.78 16.79 -15.28
CA LEU A 65 15.04 17.15 -16.47
C LEU A 65 13.73 17.86 -16.05
N ASP A 66 13.42 18.97 -16.70
CA ASP A 66 12.14 19.64 -16.52
C ASP A 66 10.99 18.77 -17.03
N GLY A 67 9.90 18.76 -16.28
CA GLY A 67 8.71 18.01 -16.60
C GLY A 67 7.88 17.67 -15.36
N GLN A 68 6.84 16.87 -15.56
CA GLN A 68 6.05 16.38 -14.45
C GLN A 68 6.71 15.15 -13.81
N PRO A 69 7.03 15.18 -12.51
CA PRO A 69 7.61 14.03 -11.85
C PRO A 69 6.63 12.87 -11.82
N LEU A 70 7.16 11.66 -11.94
CA LEU A 70 6.36 10.45 -11.80
C LEU A 70 6.09 10.19 -10.32
N PRO A 71 4.83 10.10 -9.87
CA PRO A 71 4.52 9.88 -8.46
C PRO A 71 5.19 8.63 -7.85
N HIS A 72 5.40 7.59 -8.67
CA HIS A 72 6.10 6.38 -8.24
C HIS A 72 7.58 6.63 -7.93
N ASP A 73 8.25 7.48 -8.72
CA ASP A 73 9.64 7.83 -8.48
C ASP A 73 9.78 8.74 -7.25
N ILE A 74 8.85 9.66 -7.03
CA ILE A 74 8.79 10.45 -5.80
C ILE A 74 8.67 9.53 -4.58
N LEU A 75 7.75 8.55 -4.62
CA LEU A 75 7.58 7.60 -3.52
C LEU A 75 8.85 6.80 -3.24
N ARG A 76 9.53 6.32 -4.29
CA ARG A 76 10.73 5.48 -4.18
C ARG A 76 11.95 6.27 -3.71
N ILE A 77 12.13 7.50 -4.19
CA ILE A 77 13.33 8.29 -3.97
C ILE A 77 13.19 9.20 -2.74
N LEU A 78 12.12 9.97 -2.66
CA LEU A 78 11.90 10.99 -1.65
C LEU A 78 11.06 10.48 -0.46
N GLY A 79 10.21 9.48 -0.68
CA GLY A 79 9.39 8.88 0.37
C GLY A 79 7.95 9.35 0.35
N ILE A 80 7.24 9.09 1.47
CA ILE A 80 5.78 9.25 1.56
C ILE A 80 5.40 10.70 1.81
N GLU A 81 6.16 11.41 2.61
CA GLU A 81 5.88 12.79 3.02
C GLU A 81 5.88 13.70 1.79
N GLU A 82 6.93 13.66 1.02
CA GLU A 82 7.07 14.43 -0.23
C GLU A 82 6.01 14.05 -1.29
N LEU A 83 5.70 12.75 -1.41
CA LEU A 83 4.63 12.30 -2.28
C LEU A 83 3.28 12.88 -1.84
N THR A 84 3.02 12.91 -0.53
CA THR A 84 1.76 13.42 0.01
C THR A 84 1.63 14.90 -0.25
N GLU A 85 2.68 15.67 0.01
CA GLU A 85 2.72 17.10 -0.26
C GLU A 85 2.52 17.40 -1.74
N TYR A 86 3.25 16.71 -2.61
CA TYR A 86 3.10 16.84 -4.05
C TYR A 86 1.65 16.58 -4.50
N PHE A 87 1.05 15.47 -4.05
CA PHE A 87 -0.31 15.09 -4.44
C PHE A 87 -1.36 16.09 -3.95
N VAL A 88 -1.26 16.49 -2.68
CA VAL A 88 -2.18 17.48 -2.08
C VAL A 88 -2.08 18.81 -2.82
N ASN A 89 -0.86 19.29 -3.08
CA ASN A 89 -0.65 20.54 -3.77
C ASN A 89 -1.19 20.53 -5.19
N GLN A 90 -0.94 19.45 -5.97
CA GLN A 90 -1.44 19.31 -7.34
C GLN A 90 -2.97 19.27 -7.40
N VAL A 91 -3.64 18.60 -6.48
CA VAL A 91 -5.11 18.55 -6.44
C VAL A 91 -5.68 19.89 -5.94
N GLN A 92 -5.10 20.46 -4.89
CA GLN A 92 -5.55 21.74 -4.33
C GLN A 92 -5.37 22.91 -5.31
N GLU A 93 -4.33 22.90 -6.13
CA GLU A 93 -4.11 23.89 -7.15
C GLU A 93 -5.32 23.97 -8.11
N VAL A 94 -5.81 22.83 -8.58
CA VAL A 94 -6.99 22.78 -9.45
C VAL A 94 -8.23 23.33 -8.76
N TYR A 95 -8.46 23.00 -7.49
CA TYR A 95 -9.60 23.53 -6.74
C TYR A 95 -9.48 25.01 -6.44
N ARG A 96 -8.29 25.49 -6.08
CA ARG A 96 -8.02 26.92 -5.82
C ARG A 96 -8.24 27.77 -7.06
N LEU A 97 -7.85 27.28 -8.24
CA LEU A 97 -8.13 27.95 -9.53
C LEU A 97 -9.64 28.13 -9.81
N GLN A 98 -10.45 27.22 -9.28
CA GLN A 98 -11.93 27.29 -9.36
C GLN A 98 -12.56 28.06 -8.19
N GLY A 99 -11.76 28.66 -7.29
CA GLY A 99 -12.25 29.38 -6.10
C GLY A 99 -12.84 28.47 -5.01
N VAL A 100 -12.60 27.16 -5.07
CA VAL A 100 -13.11 26.18 -4.10
C VAL A 100 -12.04 25.92 -3.03
N ILE A 101 -12.41 26.08 -1.75
CA ILE A 101 -11.54 25.82 -0.61
C ILE A 101 -11.92 24.47 0.00
N ILE A 102 -10.99 23.51 -0.04
CA ILE A 102 -11.14 22.16 0.53
C ILE A 102 -10.04 21.92 1.55
N ASN A 103 -10.36 21.22 2.65
CA ASN A 103 -9.34 20.85 3.62
C ASN A 103 -8.51 19.67 3.07
N ASP A 104 -7.21 19.72 3.25
CA ASP A 104 -6.22 18.75 2.76
C ASP A 104 -6.51 17.32 3.23
N LYS A 105 -7.12 17.16 4.41
CA LYS A 105 -7.49 15.86 4.98
C LYS A 105 -8.38 15.01 4.07
N HIS A 106 -9.22 15.63 3.25
CA HIS A 106 -10.07 14.89 2.29
C HIS A 106 -9.26 14.20 1.21
N ILE A 107 -8.15 14.82 0.79
CA ILE A 107 -7.22 14.27 -0.22
C ILE A 107 -6.30 13.25 0.44
N GLU A 108 -5.77 13.56 1.62
CA GLU A 108 -4.88 12.69 2.38
C GLU A 108 -5.52 11.33 2.73
N VAL A 109 -6.82 11.32 3.08
CA VAL A 109 -7.55 10.07 3.35
C VAL A 109 -7.59 9.16 2.12
N ILE A 110 -7.80 9.73 0.93
CA ILE A 110 -7.80 8.97 -0.34
C ILE A 110 -6.39 8.45 -0.62
N LEU A 111 -5.38 9.30 -0.49
CA LEU A 111 -3.98 8.91 -0.72
C LEU A 111 -3.53 7.82 0.25
N ARG A 112 -3.95 7.88 1.50
CA ARG A 112 -3.71 6.83 2.49
C ARG A 112 -4.23 5.46 2.02
N GLN A 113 -5.40 5.41 1.38
CA GLN A 113 -5.93 4.16 0.82
C GLN A 113 -5.14 3.70 -0.40
N MET A 114 -4.65 4.62 -1.23
CA MET A 114 -3.80 4.30 -2.38
C MET A 114 -2.44 3.74 -1.97
N LEU A 115 -1.92 4.10 -0.79
CA LEU A 115 -0.63 3.67 -0.23
C LEU A 115 -0.76 2.51 0.79
N LYS A 116 -1.93 1.89 0.87
CA LYS A 116 -2.22 0.83 1.85
C LYS A 116 -1.41 -0.45 1.60
N LYS A 117 -1.03 -0.72 0.36
CA LYS A 117 -0.40 -1.96 -0.09
C LYS A 117 1.13 -1.89 -0.09
N ILE A 118 1.74 -3.04 0.17
CA ILE A 118 3.19 -3.28 0.12
C ILE A 118 3.46 -4.39 -0.88
N GLU A 119 4.44 -4.20 -1.76
CA GLU A 119 5.01 -5.22 -2.63
C GLU A 119 6.21 -5.85 -1.94
N ILE A 120 6.26 -7.16 -1.90
CA ILE A 120 7.33 -7.91 -1.25
C ILE A 120 8.53 -7.97 -2.20
N LYS A 121 9.69 -7.50 -1.75
CA LYS A 121 10.95 -7.59 -2.49
C LYS A 121 11.75 -8.83 -2.10
N SER A 122 11.77 -9.15 -0.81
CA SER A 122 12.43 -10.34 -0.29
C SER A 122 11.52 -11.02 0.73
N SER A 123 11.35 -12.32 0.61
CA SER A 123 10.46 -13.10 1.48
C SER A 123 11.06 -13.40 2.86
N GLY A 124 12.41 -13.34 3.02
CA GLY A 124 13.03 -13.84 4.24
C GLY A 124 12.59 -15.28 4.54
N ASP A 125 12.33 -15.55 5.81
CA ASP A 125 11.81 -16.86 6.30
C ASP A 125 10.27 -16.87 6.43
N THR A 126 9.58 -15.98 5.72
CA THR A 126 8.11 -15.91 5.71
C THR A 126 7.53 -16.75 4.58
N ASN A 127 6.24 -17.09 4.68
CA ASN A 127 5.50 -17.79 3.62
C ASN A 127 5.03 -16.86 2.48
N LEU A 128 5.61 -15.67 2.38
CA LEU A 128 5.25 -14.66 1.39
C LEU A 128 6.06 -14.86 0.11
N LEU A 129 5.45 -14.55 -1.04
CA LEU A 129 6.13 -14.67 -2.33
C LEU A 129 6.72 -13.31 -2.76
N PRO A 130 7.95 -13.26 -3.31
CA PRO A 130 8.49 -12.04 -3.92
C PRO A 130 7.57 -11.55 -5.05
N GLY A 131 7.29 -10.25 -5.09
CA GLY A 131 6.35 -9.63 -6.03
C GLY A 131 4.89 -9.71 -5.63
N GLU A 132 4.54 -10.35 -4.52
CA GLU A 132 3.19 -10.36 -3.99
C GLU A 132 2.83 -9.00 -3.37
N ILE A 133 1.58 -8.55 -3.57
CA ILE A 133 1.07 -7.29 -3.04
C ILE A 133 0.12 -7.59 -1.88
N ILE A 134 0.50 -7.17 -0.68
CA ILE A 134 -0.24 -7.46 0.56
C ILE A 134 -0.60 -6.15 1.29
N ASP A 135 -1.61 -6.21 2.14
CA ASP A 135 -1.94 -5.10 3.05
C ASP A 135 -0.85 -4.90 4.10
N ARG A 136 -0.49 -3.63 4.34
CA ARG A 136 0.53 -3.24 5.30
C ARG A 136 0.30 -3.83 6.70
N ILE A 137 -0.95 -3.88 7.14
CA ILE A 137 -1.29 -4.41 8.48
C ILE A 137 -0.91 -5.89 8.55
N LYS A 138 -1.32 -6.70 7.55
CA LYS A 138 -0.98 -8.12 7.49
C LYS A 138 0.51 -8.36 7.37
N PHE A 139 1.20 -7.55 6.57
CA PHE A 139 2.66 -7.62 6.44
C PHE A 139 3.35 -7.41 7.79
N ASN A 140 2.92 -6.40 8.55
CA ASN A 140 3.47 -6.14 9.87
C ASN A 140 3.16 -7.28 10.85
N GLU A 141 1.94 -7.79 10.88
CA GLU A 141 1.55 -8.93 11.73
C GLU A 141 2.39 -10.18 11.45
N ILE A 142 2.66 -10.48 10.17
CA ILE A 142 3.51 -11.61 9.78
C ILE A 142 4.95 -11.38 10.24
N ASN A 143 5.49 -10.18 10.01
CA ASN A 143 6.85 -9.85 10.43
C ASN A 143 7.00 -9.86 11.96
N GLU A 144 6.01 -9.40 12.72
CA GLU A 144 6.04 -9.46 14.18
C GLU A 144 6.08 -10.91 14.69
N LYS A 145 5.31 -11.82 14.08
CA LYS A 145 5.34 -13.25 14.41
C LYS A 145 6.72 -13.86 14.12
N VAL A 146 7.26 -13.61 12.93
CA VAL A 146 8.58 -14.13 12.54
C VAL A 146 9.70 -13.55 13.39
N LYS A 147 9.57 -12.25 13.77
CA LYS A 147 10.49 -11.60 14.71
C LYS A 147 10.48 -12.26 16.09
N SER A 148 9.30 -12.64 16.60
CA SER A 148 9.19 -13.35 17.88
C SER A 148 9.82 -14.75 17.84
N GLU A 149 9.92 -15.36 16.64
CA GLU A 149 10.60 -16.64 16.40
C GLU A 149 12.11 -16.49 16.13
N GLY A 150 12.63 -15.26 16.05
CA GLY A 150 14.06 -14.98 15.79
C GLY A 150 14.53 -15.28 14.37
N LYS A 151 13.60 -15.30 13.39
CA LYS A 151 13.87 -15.60 11.98
C LYS A 151 14.05 -14.33 11.13
N ALA A 152 14.54 -14.48 9.89
CA ALA A 152 14.73 -13.36 8.96
C ALA A 152 13.38 -12.75 8.51
N LEU A 153 13.28 -11.42 8.59
CA LEU A 153 12.09 -10.67 8.24
C LEU A 153 11.92 -10.53 6.73
N ALA A 154 10.69 -10.46 6.27
CA ALA A 154 10.39 -10.06 4.90
C ALA A 154 10.63 -8.56 4.71
N VAL A 155 11.17 -8.19 3.54
CA VAL A 155 11.40 -6.82 3.12
C VAL A 155 10.40 -6.46 2.02
N GLY A 156 9.71 -5.34 2.18
CA GLY A 156 8.73 -4.87 1.20
C GLY A 156 8.77 -3.36 1.04
N GLU A 157 8.37 -2.89 -0.15
CA GLU A 157 8.26 -1.49 -0.50
C GLU A 157 6.79 -1.09 -0.67
N ARG A 158 6.45 0.14 -0.29
CA ARG A 158 5.11 0.67 -0.51
C ARG A 158 4.86 0.91 -1.99
N VAL A 159 3.67 0.54 -2.44
CA VAL A 159 3.24 0.72 -3.82
C VAL A 159 2.11 1.73 -3.87
N LEU A 160 2.26 2.72 -4.75
CA LEU A 160 1.19 3.65 -5.08
C LEU A 160 0.24 2.99 -6.08
N MET A 161 -1.01 2.79 -5.69
CA MET A 161 -2.05 2.23 -6.55
C MET A 161 -3.02 3.32 -7.00
N GLY A 162 -3.48 3.23 -8.24
CA GLY A 162 -4.58 4.08 -8.71
C GLY A 162 -5.86 3.82 -7.89
N ILE A 163 -6.75 4.82 -7.79
CA ILE A 163 -7.98 4.78 -6.98
C ILE A 163 -8.82 3.54 -7.31
N THR A 164 -9.06 3.27 -8.59
CA THR A 164 -9.86 2.12 -9.04
C THR A 164 -9.24 0.79 -8.60
N LYS A 165 -7.92 0.63 -8.82
CA LYS A 165 -7.21 -0.59 -8.43
C LYS A 165 -7.19 -0.78 -6.92
N ALA A 166 -6.97 0.29 -6.15
CA ALA A 166 -7.02 0.25 -4.70
C ALA A 166 -8.41 -0.15 -4.17
N SER A 167 -9.49 0.32 -4.84
CA SER A 167 -10.87 -0.01 -4.46
C SER A 167 -11.27 -1.44 -4.80
N LEU A 168 -10.74 -2.02 -5.88
CA LEU A 168 -11.02 -3.40 -6.29
C LEU A 168 -10.17 -4.43 -5.53
N GLN A 169 -8.98 -4.07 -5.08
CA GLN A 169 -8.08 -4.95 -4.33
C GLN A 169 -8.29 -4.85 -2.81
N THR A 170 -9.53 -4.73 -2.37
CA THR A 170 -9.90 -4.79 -0.95
C THR A 170 -10.02 -6.24 -0.48
N GLU A 171 -9.96 -6.48 0.83
CA GLU A 171 -10.17 -7.82 1.40
C GLU A 171 -11.58 -8.33 1.20
N SER A 172 -12.57 -7.43 1.33
CA SER A 172 -13.98 -7.74 1.14
C SER A 172 -14.32 -7.79 -0.33
N PHE A 173 -14.70 -8.95 -0.84
CA PHE A 173 -15.19 -9.10 -2.21
C PHE A 173 -16.57 -8.48 -2.39
N ILE A 174 -17.40 -8.39 -1.35
CA ILE A 174 -18.71 -7.71 -1.38
C ILE A 174 -18.51 -6.22 -1.64
N SER A 175 -17.58 -5.60 -0.93
CA SER A 175 -17.23 -4.19 -1.12
C SER A 175 -16.69 -3.92 -2.52
N ALA A 176 -15.80 -4.77 -3.04
CA ALA A 176 -15.24 -4.65 -4.38
C ALA A 176 -16.31 -4.82 -5.47
N ALA A 177 -17.16 -5.86 -5.37
CA ALA A 177 -18.22 -6.14 -6.31
C ALA A 177 -19.26 -5.03 -6.41
N SER A 178 -19.52 -4.32 -5.32
CA SER A 178 -20.46 -3.19 -5.30
C SER A 178 -19.91 -1.91 -5.95
N PHE A 179 -18.62 -1.88 -6.29
CA PHE A 179 -17.98 -0.71 -6.92
C PHE A 179 -17.94 -0.83 -8.44
N GLN A 180 -17.24 -1.79 -8.98
CA GLN A 180 -17.10 -2.06 -10.41
C GLN A 180 -16.82 -3.54 -10.67
N GLU A 181 -16.98 -3.99 -11.92
CA GLU A 181 -16.65 -5.34 -12.37
C GLU A 181 -17.33 -6.45 -11.53
N THR A 182 -18.60 -6.24 -11.18
CA THR A 182 -19.35 -7.11 -10.25
C THR A 182 -19.24 -8.59 -10.60
N THR A 183 -19.49 -8.94 -11.87
CA THR A 183 -19.45 -10.34 -12.33
C THR A 183 -18.08 -10.96 -12.17
N ARG A 184 -17.01 -10.24 -12.58
CA ARG A 184 -15.64 -10.72 -12.49
C ARG A 184 -15.21 -10.94 -11.04
N VAL A 185 -15.50 -9.97 -10.16
CA VAL A 185 -15.14 -10.05 -8.74
C VAL A 185 -15.86 -11.20 -8.05
N LEU A 186 -17.17 -11.37 -8.31
CA LEU A 186 -17.94 -12.47 -7.71
C LEU A 186 -17.50 -13.83 -8.24
N THR A 187 -17.20 -13.95 -9.53
CA THR A 187 -16.70 -15.19 -10.12
C THR A 187 -15.34 -15.58 -9.53
N ASP A 188 -14.40 -14.62 -9.44
CA ASP A 188 -13.09 -14.85 -8.82
C ASP A 188 -13.21 -15.24 -7.34
N ALA A 189 -14.14 -14.63 -6.62
CA ALA A 189 -14.38 -14.95 -5.22
C ALA A 189 -14.97 -16.37 -5.05
N ALA A 190 -15.89 -16.77 -5.92
CA ALA A 190 -16.51 -18.09 -5.92
C ALA A 190 -15.48 -19.19 -6.26
N ILE A 191 -14.68 -18.99 -7.31
CA ILE A 191 -13.64 -19.94 -7.72
C ILE A 191 -12.60 -20.14 -6.61
N LYS A 192 -12.22 -19.07 -5.92
CA LYS A 192 -11.22 -19.12 -4.84
C LYS A 192 -11.79 -19.50 -3.48
N GLY A 193 -13.11 -19.70 -3.37
CA GLY A 193 -13.77 -19.98 -2.09
C GLY A 193 -13.52 -18.90 -1.03
N LYS A 194 -13.48 -17.61 -1.43
CA LYS A 194 -13.19 -16.53 -0.49
C LYS A 194 -14.30 -16.35 0.53
N ILE A 195 -13.90 -16.14 1.78
CA ILE A 195 -14.81 -15.81 2.89
C ILE A 195 -14.64 -14.33 3.22
N ASP A 196 -15.75 -13.57 3.22
CA ASP A 196 -15.77 -12.19 3.66
C ASP A 196 -15.99 -12.11 5.16
N LYS A 197 -15.07 -11.49 5.87
CA LYS A 197 -15.12 -11.36 7.33
C LYS A 197 -16.05 -10.23 7.80
N LEU A 198 -16.63 -9.44 6.89
CA LEU A 198 -17.49 -8.30 7.20
C LEU A 198 -16.85 -7.31 8.18
N SER A 199 -15.57 -7.04 8.02
CA SER A 199 -14.81 -6.18 8.94
C SER A 199 -14.96 -4.68 8.66
N GLY A 200 -15.36 -4.29 7.45
CA GLY A 200 -15.55 -2.89 7.06
C GLY A 200 -16.99 -2.39 7.23
N LEU A 201 -17.21 -1.12 6.87
CA LEU A 201 -18.53 -0.50 6.98
C LEU A 201 -19.44 -0.88 5.81
N LYS A 202 -18.92 -0.82 4.58
CA LYS A 202 -19.70 -0.97 3.35
C LYS A 202 -20.36 -2.34 3.23
N GLU A 203 -19.61 -3.40 3.47
CA GLU A 203 -20.10 -4.77 3.42
C GLU A 203 -21.19 -5.05 4.46
N ASN A 204 -21.05 -4.51 5.68
CA ASN A 204 -22.07 -4.65 6.72
C ASN A 204 -23.36 -3.91 6.35
N VAL A 205 -23.26 -2.72 5.76
CA VAL A 205 -24.44 -1.97 5.25
C VAL A 205 -25.14 -2.74 4.16
N ILE A 206 -24.40 -3.32 3.20
CA ILE A 206 -24.97 -4.09 2.08
C ILE A 206 -25.72 -5.32 2.59
N VAL A 207 -25.15 -6.03 3.58
CA VAL A 207 -25.76 -7.25 4.16
C VAL A 207 -26.87 -6.92 5.17
N GLY A 208 -27.05 -5.66 5.55
CA GLY A 208 -28.06 -5.22 6.55
C GLY A 208 -27.66 -5.51 8.00
N ARG A 209 -26.36 -5.67 8.29
CA ARG A 209 -25.84 -5.81 9.64
C ARG A 209 -25.45 -4.45 10.25
N LEU A 210 -25.37 -4.41 11.57
CA LEU A 210 -24.83 -3.25 12.25
C LEU A 210 -23.36 -3.05 11.88
N VAL A 211 -22.99 -1.81 11.57
CA VAL A 211 -21.60 -1.45 11.28
C VAL A 211 -20.70 -1.72 12.50
N PRO A 212 -19.45 -2.18 12.32
CA PRO A 212 -18.53 -2.49 13.41
C PRO A 212 -17.91 -1.23 14.01
N ALA A 213 -18.73 -0.23 14.30
CA ALA A 213 -18.36 1.04 14.90
C ALA A 213 -19.50 1.52 15.85
N GLY A 214 -19.15 2.29 16.88
CA GLY A 214 -20.12 2.78 17.87
C GLY A 214 -20.87 1.65 18.56
N THR A 215 -22.19 1.72 18.62
CA THR A 215 -23.06 0.72 19.29
C THR A 215 -22.93 -0.68 18.68
N GLY A 216 -22.70 -0.80 17.38
CA GLY A 216 -22.47 -2.08 16.69
C GLY A 216 -21.19 -2.78 17.15
N SER A 217 -20.13 -2.03 17.37
CA SER A 217 -18.87 -2.55 17.91
C SER A 217 -19.05 -3.08 19.34
N VAL A 218 -19.72 -2.31 20.20
CA VAL A 218 -20.01 -2.71 21.59
C VAL A 218 -20.84 -4.00 21.64
N LYS A 219 -21.89 -4.09 20.81
CA LYS A 219 -22.73 -5.29 20.72
C LYS A 219 -21.93 -6.51 20.24
N SER A 220 -21.04 -6.33 19.26
CA SER A 220 -20.16 -7.40 18.78
C SER A 220 -19.19 -7.91 19.84
N LEU A 221 -18.63 -7.00 20.64
CA LEU A 221 -17.76 -7.36 21.77
C LEU A 221 -18.52 -8.12 22.87
N TRP A 222 -19.71 -7.69 23.20
CA TRP A 222 -20.56 -8.38 24.19
C TRP A 222 -20.94 -9.79 23.73
N ASN A 223 -21.34 -9.93 22.46
CA ASN A 223 -21.66 -11.26 21.90
C ASN A 223 -20.45 -12.21 21.95
N LYS A 224 -19.25 -11.71 21.59
CA LYS A 224 -18.02 -12.54 21.68
C LYS A 224 -17.73 -12.95 23.11
N LYS A 225 -17.89 -12.03 24.07
CA LYS A 225 -17.67 -12.33 25.47
C LYS A 225 -18.69 -13.34 26.00
N ALA A 226 -19.97 -13.18 25.65
CA ALA A 226 -21.03 -14.13 26.04
C ALA A 226 -20.74 -15.54 25.50
N VAL A 227 -20.30 -15.69 24.23
CA VAL A 227 -19.95 -17.01 23.67
C VAL A 227 -18.82 -17.65 24.46
N VAL A 228 -17.76 -16.89 24.81
CA VAL A 228 -16.65 -17.42 25.60
C VAL A 228 -17.10 -17.81 27.02
N ASP A 229 -17.97 -17.01 27.65
CA ASP A 229 -18.50 -17.31 28.97
C ASP A 229 -19.39 -18.56 28.92
N ASP A 230 -20.21 -18.75 27.88
CA ASP A 230 -21.03 -19.93 27.66
C ASP A 230 -20.16 -21.20 27.42
N GLU A 231 -19.12 -21.13 26.61
CA GLU A 231 -18.17 -22.23 26.37
C GLU A 231 -17.45 -22.63 27.67
N ASN A 232 -17.03 -21.65 28.47
CA ASN A 232 -16.41 -21.92 29.76
C ASN A 232 -17.39 -22.58 30.75
N PHE A 233 -18.66 -22.17 30.74
CA PHE A 233 -19.69 -22.76 31.58
C PHE A 233 -19.97 -24.21 31.18
N LEU A 234 -20.11 -24.49 29.88
CA LEU A 234 -20.31 -25.86 29.38
C LEU A 234 -19.12 -26.77 29.71
N SER A 235 -17.88 -26.28 29.51
CA SER A 235 -16.70 -27.05 29.87
C SER A 235 -16.53 -27.33 31.36
N GLN A 236 -17.10 -26.48 32.24
CA GLN A 236 -17.15 -26.73 33.66
C GLN A 236 -18.21 -27.76 34.01
N GLN A 237 -19.36 -27.75 33.34
CA GLN A 237 -20.43 -28.77 33.55
C GLN A 237 -19.97 -30.16 33.10
N GLU A 238 -19.30 -30.29 31.97
CA GLU A 238 -18.74 -31.56 31.52
C GLU A 238 -17.71 -32.17 32.48
N LYS A 239 -16.99 -31.34 33.24
CA LYS A 239 -16.06 -31.78 34.27
C LYS A 239 -16.74 -32.17 35.60
N ILE A 240 -17.97 -31.73 35.81
CA ILE A 240 -18.76 -32.00 37.05
C ILE A 240 -19.64 -33.25 36.88
N GLU A 241 -20.03 -33.65 35.68
CA GLU A 241 -20.71 -34.92 35.46
C GLU A 241 -19.71 -36.07 35.54
N PRO A 242 -19.65 -36.84 36.65
CA PRO A 242 -18.83 -38.06 36.67
C PRO A 242 -19.45 -39.05 35.71
N SER A 243 -18.58 -39.66 34.89
CA SER A 243 -18.92 -40.71 33.98
C SER A 243 -19.88 -41.74 34.59
N LYS A 244 -21.11 -41.79 34.08
CA LYS A 244 -22.15 -42.76 34.50
C LYS A 244 -21.74 -44.23 34.24
N ASP A 245 -20.56 -44.50 33.75
CA ASP A 245 -20.06 -45.82 33.45
C ASP A 245 -19.35 -46.56 34.61
N GLN A 246 -19.32 -45.94 35.80
CA GLN A 246 -18.70 -46.59 36.98
C GLN A 246 -19.71 -47.09 38.07
N ILE A 247 -21.00 -47.15 37.77
CA ILE A 247 -22.03 -47.61 38.77
C ILE A 247 -22.57 -49.03 38.38
N ASN A 248 -22.02 -49.73 37.42
CA ASN A 248 -22.38 -51.11 37.11
C ASN A 248 -21.13 -52.04 37.17
N GLN A 249 -20.54 -52.16 38.34
CA GLN A 249 -19.74 -53.36 38.72
C GLN A 249 -20.09 -53.77 40.14
#